data_8d6f14719fc9462da7c51500ef2eea66
#
_entry.id   8d6f14719fc9462da7c51500ef2eea66
#
_cell.length_a   1.000
_cell.length_b   1.000
_cell.length_c   1.000
_cell.angle_alpha   90.00
_cell.angle_beta   90.00
_cell.angle_gamma   90.00
#
_symmetry.space_group_name_H-M   'P 1'
#
loop_
_entity.id
_entity.type
_entity.pdbx_description
1 polymer ?
#
loop_
_entity_poly.entity_id
_entity_poly.type
_entity_poly.pdbx_seq_one_letter_code
_entity_poly.pdbx_strand_id
1 'polypeptide(L)'
;MPITCTPAEAAALVRPVDRIGFGLGPANPDAFLSALGGRDDWEDLVFGGALLLNYYDVLTKPGVSYRCGFFGPAERILLSQGHRIEHVPGGFRQFAPILERFAPRIMVAQATPPDAEGKVNLSLHYGATRPELLRAGRYPDRLLIIETNPNLPRTRSYLPEFDNTIPVELIDVLIEADGEPFSLQNPLPDERDSAIAGHALRFVADGATLQTGIGTIPTIVASELAAGTLG
;
A
#
# COMPACT_ATOMS: atom_id res chain seq x y z
N MET A 1 -6.51 18.21 16.13
CA MET A 1 -6.72 18.25 14.67
C MET A 1 -5.35 18.06 14.01
N PRO A 2 -5.24 17.30 12.92
CA PRO A 2 -3.98 17.11 12.20
C PRO A 2 -3.43 18.44 11.68
N ILE A 3 -2.12 18.47 11.49
CA ILE A 3 -1.46 19.56 10.78
C ILE A 3 -1.52 19.22 9.29
N THR A 4 -2.09 20.10 8.47
CA THR A 4 -2.01 19.97 7.01
C THR A 4 -0.73 20.66 6.52
N CYS A 5 0.08 19.95 5.74
CA CYS A 5 1.35 20.45 5.24
C CYS A 5 1.70 19.87 3.86
N THR A 6 2.70 20.45 3.23
CA THR A 6 3.26 19.94 1.98
C THR A 6 4.03 18.65 2.20
N PRO A 7 4.25 17.82 1.15
CA PRO A 7 5.11 16.64 1.23
C PRO A 7 6.52 16.95 1.76
N ALA A 8 7.09 18.09 1.38
CA ALA A 8 8.42 18.52 1.82
C ALA A 8 8.45 18.86 3.33
N GLU A 9 7.42 19.55 3.83
CA GLU A 9 7.29 19.84 5.27
C GLU A 9 7.09 18.56 6.08
N ALA A 10 6.29 17.62 5.59
CA ALA A 10 6.15 16.30 6.22
C ALA A 10 7.47 15.52 6.21
N ALA A 11 8.22 15.55 5.11
CA ALA A 11 9.53 14.93 4.99
C ALA A 11 10.55 15.51 5.99
N ALA A 12 10.43 16.80 6.35
CA ALA A 12 11.28 17.44 7.36
C ALA A 12 11.04 16.90 8.79
N LEU A 13 9.94 16.22 9.06
CA LEU A 13 9.66 15.58 10.36
C LEU A 13 10.45 14.27 10.56
N VAL A 14 11.01 13.72 9.48
CA VAL A 14 11.82 12.50 9.51
C VAL A 14 13.23 12.83 9.98
N ARG A 15 13.72 12.06 10.95
CA ARG A 15 15.05 12.21 11.52
C ARG A 15 16.09 11.50 10.67
N PRO A 16 17.39 11.89 10.69
CA PRO A 16 18.44 11.15 10.01
C PRO A 16 18.55 9.68 10.41
N VAL A 17 18.21 9.36 11.67
CA VAL A 17 18.04 8.00 12.20
C VAL A 17 16.57 7.80 12.53
N ASP A 18 15.87 6.98 11.75
CA ASP A 18 14.42 6.80 11.91
C ASP A 18 13.92 5.47 11.37
N ARG A 19 12.69 5.12 11.72
CA ARG A 19 11.95 3.98 11.17
C ARG A 19 10.60 4.41 10.64
N ILE A 20 10.35 4.13 9.38
CA ILE A 20 9.11 4.46 8.69
C ILE A 20 8.42 3.17 8.22
N GLY A 21 7.18 2.96 8.63
CA GLY A 21 6.31 1.96 8.05
C GLY A 21 5.34 2.61 7.06
N PHE A 22 5.09 1.99 5.93
CA PHE A 22 4.15 2.54 4.95
C PHE A 22 3.18 1.52 4.39
N GLY A 23 2.11 2.02 3.77
CA GLY A 23 1.04 1.22 3.22
C GLY A 23 1.48 0.29 2.11
N LEU A 24 0.84 -0.86 2.03
CA LEU A 24 1.12 -1.93 1.08
C LEU A 24 0.65 -1.54 -0.33
N GLY A 25 1.50 -1.67 -1.33
CA GLY A 25 1.12 -1.54 -2.74
C GLY A 25 0.38 -0.24 -3.05
N PRO A 26 -0.93 -0.29 -3.40
CA PRO A 26 -1.71 0.90 -3.74
C PRO A 26 -1.82 1.96 -2.64
N ALA A 27 -1.36 1.69 -1.44
CA ALA A 27 -1.28 2.64 -0.35
C ALA A 27 0.11 3.25 -0.16
N ASN A 28 1.04 3.02 -1.09
CA ASN A 28 2.33 3.72 -1.05
C ASN A 28 2.09 5.23 -1.08
N PRO A 29 2.66 5.99 -0.13
CA PRO A 29 2.50 7.45 -0.07
C PRO A 29 3.48 8.12 -1.03
N ASP A 30 3.10 8.22 -2.30
CA ASP A 30 4.00 8.57 -3.40
C ASP A 30 4.61 9.96 -3.26
N ALA A 31 3.81 10.97 -2.88
CA ALA A 31 4.30 12.33 -2.72
C ALA A 31 5.27 12.45 -1.53
N PHE A 32 4.96 11.78 -0.42
CA PHE A 32 5.84 11.76 0.76
C PHE A 32 7.17 11.05 0.47
N LEU A 33 7.13 9.85 -0.13
CA LEU A 33 8.35 9.09 -0.45
C LEU A 33 9.21 9.82 -1.49
N SER A 34 8.59 10.49 -2.45
CA SER A 34 9.29 11.33 -3.44
C SER A 34 9.97 12.53 -2.78
N ALA A 35 9.29 13.19 -1.84
CA ALA A 35 9.86 14.33 -1.11
C ALA A 35 11.08 13.94 -0.26
N LEU A 36 11.09 12.73 0.33
CA LEU A 36 12.25 12.21 1.06
C LEU A 36 13.47 12.00 0.15
N GLY A 37 13.26 11.73 -1.14
CA GLY A 37 14.34 11.61 -2.14
C GLY A 37 15.14 12.90 -2.34
N GLY A 38 14.58 14.05 -2.01
CA GLY A 38 15.26 15.35 -2.04
C GLY A 38 16.24 15.61 -0.90
N ARG A 39 16.36 14.69 0.07
CA ARG A 39 17.26 14.79 1.24
C ARG A 39 18.42 13.81 1.13
N ASP A 40 19.58 14.19 1.67
CA ASP A 40 20.82 13.42 1.65
C ASP A 40 21.46 13.25 3.05
N ASP A 41 20.76 13.65 4.11
CA ASP A 41 21.24 13.67 5.49
C ASP A 41 20.92 12.39 6.27
N TRP A 42 20.72 11.26 5.57
CA TRP A 42 20.36 9.99 6.18
C TRP A 42 21.57 9.28 6.79
N GLU A 43 21.47 8.90 8.06
CA GLU A 43 22.47 8.11 8.78
C GLU A 43 22.06 6.65 8.91
N ASP A 44 20.84 6.37 9.40
CA ASP A 44 20.24 5.03 9.50
C ASP A 44 18.71 5.15 9.38
N LEU A 45 18.23 5.42 8.16
CA LEU A 45 16.81 5.44 7.86
C LEU A 45 16.36 4.07 7.38
N VAL A 46 15.46 3.44 8.12
CA VAL A 46 14.94 2.10 7.79
C VAL A 46 13.47 2.17 7.44
N PHE A 47 13.14 1.75 6.22
CA PHE A 47 11.76 1.58 5.80
C PHE A 47 11.27 0.14 6.05
N GLY A 48 10.00 0.01 6.43
CA GLY A 48 9.28 -1.27 6.50
C GLY A 48 7.98 -1.21 5.71
N GLY A 49 7.78 -2.16 4.81
CA GLY A 49 6.59 -2.19 3.99
C GLY A 49 6.51 -3.46 3.15
N ALA A 50 5.70 -3.42 2.12
CA ALA A 50 5.63 -4.50 1.14
C ALA A 50 5.10 -3.97 -0.20
N LEU A 51 5.61 -4.54 -1.28
CA LEU A 51 5.20 -4.25 -2.65
C LEU A 51 5.30 -2.77 -3.03
N LEU A 52 6.47 -2.38 -3.50
CA LEU A 52 6.65 -1.07 -4.14
C LEU A 52 5.98 -1.08 -5.51
N LEU A 53 5.20 -0.04 -5.79
CA LEU A 53 4.60 0.17 -7.11
C LEU A 53 5.42 1.13 -7.96
N ASN A 54 6.21 1.98 -7.32
CA ASN A 54 7.08 2.95 -7.97
C ASN A 54 8.53 2.81 -7.49
N TYR A 55 9.42 3.43 -8.24
CA TYR A 55 10.82 3.61 -7.86
C TYR A 55 10.95 4.93 -7.10
N TYR A 56 11.51 4.88 -5.88
CA TYR A 56 11.69 6.06 -5.05
C TYR A 56 13.16 6.33 -4.81
N ASP A 57 13.63 7.50 -5.16
CA ASP A 57 15.04 7.91 -5.02
C ASP A 57 15.56 7.80 -3.58
N VAL A 58 14.71 8.01 -2.59
CA VAL A 58 15.10 7.86 -1.18
C VAL A 58 15.69 6.47 -0.88
N LEU A 59 15.22 5.41 -1.56
CA LEU A 59 15.70 4.05 -1.35
C LEU A 59 17.09 3.78 -1.96
N THR A 60 17.61 4.72 -2.74
CA THR A 60 18.95 4.66 -3.34
C THR A 60 20.02 5.40 -2.52
N LYS A 61 19.59 6.18 -1.51
CA LYS A 61 20.47 7.05 -0.75
C LYS A 61 21.36 6.27 0.22
N PRO A 62 22.60 6.71 0.45
CA PRO A 62 23.43 6.21 1.56
C PRO A 62 22.70 6.32 2.90
N GLY A 63 22.92 5.38 3.81
CA GLY A 63 22.27 5.38 5.12
C GLY A 63 20.80 4.92 5.10
N VAL A 64 20.26 4.57 3.93
CA VAL A 64 18.88 4.09 3.81
C VAL A 64 18.82 2.59 3.57
N SER A 65 17.84 1.92 4.18
CA SER A 65 17.54 0.51 3.93
C SER A 65 16.03 0.27 3.88
N TYR A 66 15.62 -0.75 3.14
CA TYR A 66 14.21 -1.14 3.02
C TYR A 66 14.02 -2.62 3.35
N ARG A 67 13.15 -2.89 4.31
CA ARG A 67 12.69 -4.22 4.69
C ARG A 67 11.34 -4.48 4.07
N CYS A 68 11.30 -5.40 3.10
CA CYS A 68 10.09 -5.66 2.32
C CYS A 68 9.51 -7.05 2.60
N GLY A 69 8.20 -7.11 2.78
CA GLY A 69 7.46 -8.36 2.93
C GLY A 69 7.05 -8.99 1.60
N PHE A 70 7.19 -8.27 0.49
CA PHE A 70 6.89 -8.73 -0.86
C PHE A 70 7.98 -8.23 -1.82
N PHE A 71 8.54 -9.14 -2.61
CA PHE A 71 9.69 -8.86 -3.46
C PHE A 71 9.29 -8.74 -4.93
N GLY A 72 8.83 -7.55 -5.30
CA GLY A 72 8.35 -7.21 -6.64
C GLY A 72 9.44 -6.76 -7.63
N PRO A 73 9.05 -6.21 -8.78
CA PRO A 73 9.99 -5.71 -9.79
C PRO A 73 10.86 -4.56 -9.28
N ALA A 74 10.28 -3.58 -8.55
CA ALA A 74 11.02 -2.42 -8.05
C ALA A 74 12.10 -2.84 -7.04
N GLU A 75 11.76 -3.73 -6.10
CA GLU A 75 12.71 -4.27 -5.12
C GLU A 75 13.87 -5.03 -5.80
N ARG A 76 13.58 -5.79 -6.86
CA ARG A 76 14.62 -6.52 -7.62
C ARG A 76 15.58 -5.57 -8.33
N ILE A 77 15.05 -4.51 -8.92
CA ILE A 77 15.86 -3.48 -9.59
C ILE A 77 16.78 -2.82 -8.56
N LEU A 78 16.23 -2.33 -7.45
CA LEU A 78 17.00 -1.71 -6.39
C LEU A 78 18.10 -2.62 -5.85
N LEU A 79 17.77 -3.89 -5.57
CA LEU A 79 18.75 -4.87 -5.12
C LEU A 79 19.86 -5.12 -6.16
N SER A 80 19.50 -5.24 -7.44
CA SER A 80 20.47 -5.45 -8.52
C SER A 80 21.45 -4.28 -8.70
N GLN A 81 21.03 -3.09 -8.29
CA GLN A 81 21.84 -1.88 -8.27
C GLN A 81 22.71 -1.74 -7.00
N GLY A 82 22.63 -2.72 -6.07
CA GLY A 82 23.43 -2.74 -4.86
C GLY A 82 22.83 -1.97 -3.68
N HIS A 83 21.57 -1.54 -3.76
CA HIS A 83 20.90 -0.86 -2.65
C HIS A 83 20.51 -1.84 -1.54
N ARG A 84 20.36 -1.33 -0.31
CA ARG A 84 20.10 -2.13 0.89
C ARG A 84 18.62 -2.55 0.98
N ILE A 85 18.26 -3.60 0.26
CA ILE A 85 16.92 -4.19 0.25
C ILE A 85 16.96 -5.54 0.95
N GLU A 86 16.20 -5.68 2.03
CA GLU A 86 16.11 -6.89 2.84
C GLU A 86 14.74 -7.52 2.70
N HIS A 87 14.66 -8.76 2.20
CA HIS A 87 13.40 -9.49 2.17
C HIS A 87 13.10 -10.12 3.52
N VAL A 88 11.93 -9.80 4.09
CA VAL A 88 11.41 -10.37 5.32
C VAL A 88 10.31 -11.38 4.97
N PRO A 89 10.63 -12.68 4.91
CA PRO A 89 9.66 -13.68 4.52
C PRO A 89 8.52 -13.80 5.53
N GLY A 90 7.29 -13.89 5.03
CA GLY A 90 6.12 -14.05 5.88
C GLY A 90 4.87 -14.26 5.05
N GLY A 91 3.92 -15.04 5.55
CA GLY A 91 2.58 -15.11 4.98
C GLY A 91 1.80 -13.83 5.25
N PHE A 92 0.73 -13.58 4.49
CA PHE A 92 -0.04 -12.33 4.58
C PHE A 92 -0.53 -12.01 6.01
N ARG A 93 -0.90 -13.04 6.78
CA ARG A 93 -1.32 -12.88 8.19
C ARG A 93 -0.18 -12.44 9.14
N GLN A 94 1.07 -12.59 8.71
CA GLN A 94 2.24 -12.25 9.52
C GLN A 94 2.68 -10.80 9.33
N PHE A 95 2.19 -10.10 8.32
CA PHE A 95 2.59 -8.70 8.05
C PHE A 95 2.28 -7.77 9.22
N ALA A 96 1.09 -7.86 9.82
CA ALA A 96 0.77 -7.02 10.98
C ALA A 96 1.72 -7.28 12.17
N PRO A 97 1.96 -8.53 12.62
CA PRO A 97 2.96 -8.82 13.65
C PRO A 97 4.39 -8.43 13.26
N ILE A 98 4.78 -8.55 11.99
CA ILE A 98 6.12 -8.14 11.52
C ILE A 98 6.26 -6.62 11.64
N LEU A 99 5.27 -5.88 11.18
CA LEU A 99 5.26 -4.42 11.22
C LEU A 99 5.22 -3.91 12.67
N GLU A 100 4.48 -4.58 13.55
CA GLU A 100 4.47 -4.29 14.98
C GLU A 100 5.86 -4.48 15.61
N ARG A 101 6.57 -5.56 15.29
CA ARG A 101 7.95 -5.81 15.77
C ARG A 101 8.96 -4.86 15.18
N PHE A 102 8.73 -4.42 13.96
CA PHE A 102 9.54 -3.39 13.32
C PHE A 102 9.44 -2.06 14.08
N ALA A 103 8.30 -1.81 14.72
CA ALA A 103 8.02 -0.66 15.59
C ALA A 103 8.38 0.68 14.94
N PRO A 104 7.81 1.03 13.78
CA PRO A 104 8.14 2.29 13.12
C PRO A 104 7.70 3.48 13.96
N ARG A 105 8.53 4.51 14.05
CA ARG A 105 8.14 5.79 14.68
C ARG A 105 7.11 6.52 13.82
N ILE A 106 7.23 6.42 12.52
CA ILE A 106 6.30 7.02 11.56
C ILE A 106 5.56 5.91 10.83
N MET A 107 4.24 5.98 10.82
CA MET A 107 3.40 5.23 9.88
C MET A 107 2.79 6.18 8.88
N VAL A 108 2.86 5.82 7.60
CA VAL A 108 2.29 6.63 6.53
C VAL A 108 1.54 5.77 5.52
N ALA A 109 0.41 6.25 5.01
CA ALA A 109 -0.36 5.58 3.97
C ALA A 109 -1.17 6.59 3.16
N GLN A 110 -1.53 6.22 1.92
CA GLN A 110 -2.54 6.95 1.16
C GLN A 110 -3.96 6.64 1.66
N ALA A 111 -4.84 7.62 1.59
CA ALA A 111 -6.26 7.48 1.87
C ALA A 111 -7.09 8.52 1.10
N THR A 112 -8.41 8.37 1.09
CA THR A 112 -9.29 9.44 0.57
C THR A 112 -9.27 10.67 1.48
N PRO A 113 -9.66 11.86 0.99
CA PRO A 113 -9.94 12.98 1.86
C PRO A 113 -10.96 12.63 2.96
N PRO A 114 -10.96 13.35 4.10
CA PRO A 114 -11.93 13.15 5.17
C PRO A 114 -13.38 13.30 4.67
N ASP A 115 -14.26 12.48 5.22
CA ASP A 115 -15.72 12.59 5.01
C ASP A 115 -16.39 13.52 6.03
N ALA A 116 -17.72 13.61 5.94
CA ALA A 116 -18.55 14.44 6.84
C ALA A 116 -18.49 13.95 8.30
N GLU A 117 -18.17 12.67 8.55
CA GLU A 117 -17.96 12.10 9.87
C GLU A 117 -16.52 12.28 10.38
N GLY A 118 -15.67 12.97 9.64
CA GLY A 118 -14.26 13.19 10.01
C GLY A 118 -13.42 11.93 9.92
N LYS A 119 -13.65 11.09 8.89
CA LYS A 119 -12.89 9.86 8.67
C LYS A 119 -12.27 9.83 7.27
N VAL A 120 -11.01 9.46 7.17
CA VAL A 120 -10.37 9.08 5.91
C VAL A 120 -10.63 7.61 5.63
N ASN A 121 -10.71 7.22 4.35
CA ASN A 121 -10.94 5.83 3.93
C ASN A 121 -9.67 5.29 3.27
N LEU A 122 -9.19 4.12 3.71
CA LEU A 122 -7.97 3.50 3.19
C LEU A 122 -8.10 2.98 1.76
N SER A 123 -9.28 3.07 1.15
CA SER A 123 -9.51 2.82 -0.27
C SER A 123 -9.08 1.42 -0.74
N LEU A 124 -8.10 1.37 -1.65
CA LEU A 124 -7.62 0.17 -2.33
C LEU A 124 -6.80 -0.76 -1.43
N HIS A 125 -6.57 -0.37 -0.20
CA HIS A 125 -5.72 -1.09 0.72
C HIS A 125 -6.28 -1.01 2.14
N TYR A 126 -6.72 -2.13 2.64
CA TYR A 126 -7.00 -2.31 4.07
C TYR A 126 -5.81 -2.99 4.75
N GLY A 127 -5.42 -4.06 4.17
CA GLY A 127 -4.23 -4.86 4.46
C GLY A 127 -3.86 -5.04 5.92
N ALA A 128 -2.67 -5.51 6.09
CA ALA A 128 -2.08 -5.77 7.40
C ALA A 128 -1.58 -4.49 8.12
N THR A 129 -1.70 -3.31 7.50
CA THR A 129 -1.10 -2.07 8.03
C THR A 129 -2.03 -1.26 8.92
N ARG A 130 -3.37 -1.39 8.76
CA ARG A 130 -4.33 -0.61 9.56
C ARG A 130 -4.14 -0.72 11.07
N PRO A 131 -3.90 -1.90 11.68
CA PRO A 131 -3.64 -1.99 13.11
C PRO A 131 -2.45 -1.13 13.55
N GLU A 132 -1.40 -1.08 12.73
CA GLU A 132 -0.19 -0.32 13.03
C GLU A 132 -0.37 1.19 12.77
N LEU A 133 -1.16 1.57 11.76
CA LEU A 133 -1.59 2.96 11.54
C LEU A 133 -2.35 3.49 12.76
N LEU A 134 -3.35 2.73 13.25
CA LEU A 134 -4.11 3.11 14.45
C LEU A 134 -3.24 3.16 15.70
N ARG A 135 -2.24 2.28 15.80
CA ARG A 135 -1.28 2.28 16.91
C ARG A 135 -0.40 3.53 16.85
N ALA A 136 0.11 3.90 15.68
CA ALA A 136 0.90 5.12 15.51
C ALA A 136 0.14 6.37 15.97
N GLY A 137 -1.10 6.53 15.57
CA GLY A 137 -1.92 7.68 15.94
C GLY A 137 -2.36 7.73 17.42
N ARG A 138 -2.11 6.65 18.19
CA ARG A 138 -2.44 6.60 19.63
C ARG A 138 -1.24 6.82 20.55
N TYR A 139 -0.04 6.66 20.05
CA TYR A 139 1.17 6.81 20.86
C TYR A 139 1.83 8.17 20.63
N PRO A 140 2.05 8.96 21.69
CA PRO A 140 2.48 10.36 21.56
C PRO A 140 3.92 10.54 21.07
N ASP A 141 4.73 9.48 21.08
CA ASP A 141 6.10 9.47 20.59
C ASP A 141 6.21 8.98 19.13
N ARG A 142 5.06 8.68 18.51
CA ARG A 142 4.97 8.23 17.11
C ARG A 142 4.21 9.26 16.28
N LEU A 143 4.23 9.09 14.96
CA LEU A 143 3.50 9.93 14.01
C LEU A 143 2.67 9.08 13.07
N LEU A 144 1.41 9.44 12.92
CA LEU A 144 0.55 8.96 11.85
C LEU A 144 0.42 10.05 10.78
N ILE A 145 0.97 9.77 9.62
CA ILE A 145 0.87 10.65 8.44
C ILE A 145 -0.10 10.01 7.44
N ILE A 146 -1.05 10.77 6.95
CA ILE A 146 -1.93 10.34 5.86
C ILE A 146 -1.75 11.27 4.66
N GLU A 147 -1.41 10.67 3.53
CA GLU A 147 -1.41 11.32 2.23
C GLU A 147 -2.80 11.15 1.61
N THR A 148 -3.60 12.23 1.57
CA THR A 148 -4.94 12.18 1.02
C THR A 148 -4.93 12.38 -0.49
N ASN A 149 -5.74 11.58 -1.20
CA ASN A 149 -5.88 11.65 -2.63
C ASN A 149 -7.36 11.56 -3.02
N PRO A 150 -7.95 12.62 -3.62
CA PRO A 150 -9.37 12.65 -4.00
C PRO A 150 -9.71 11.70 -5.17
N ASN A 151 -8.72 11.25 -5.92
CA ASN A 151 -8.91 10.30 -7.03
C ASN A 151 -9.07 8.85 -6.54
N LEU A 152 -8.83 8.58 -5.26
CA LEU A 152 -9.04 7.25 -4.68
C LEU A 152 -10.54 6.97 -4.48
N PRO A 153 -11.03 5.78 -4.88
CA PRO A 153 -12.41 5.39 -4.62
C PRO A 153 -12.65 5.11 -3.14
N ARG A 154 -13.76 5.55 -2.58
CA ARG A 154 -14.17 5.11 -1.24
C ARG A 154 -14.69 3.68 -1.31
N THR A 155 -14.14 2.82 -0.50
CA THR A 155 -14.55 1.42 -0.39
C THR A 155 -15.30 1.15 0.92
N ARG A 156 -16.12 0.11 0.94
CA ARG A 156 -16.87 -0.30 2.13
C ARG A 156 -16.48 -1.72 2.52
N SER A 157 -16.36 -1.94 3.81
CA SER A 157 -16.27 -3.30 4.32
C SER A 157 -17.63 -3.99 4.30
N TYR A 158 -17.64 -5.27 4.00
CA TYR A 158 -18.83 -6.10 4.11
C TYR A 158 -19.25 -6.31 5.58
N LEU A 159 -18.27 -6.39 6.47
CA LEU A 159 -18.47 -6.58 7.91
C LEU A 159 -18.04 -5.31 8.66
N PRO A 160 -18.90 -4.75 9.54
CA PRO A 160 -18.59 -3.50 10.26
C PRO A 160 -17.33 -3.57 11.12
N GLU A 161 -16.99 -4.74 11.66
CA GLU A 161 -15.77 -4.95 12.44
C GLU A 161 -14.47 -4.81 11.64
N PHE A 162 -14.55 -4.90 10.31
CA PHE A 162 -13.42 -4.68 9.39
C PHE A 162 -13.50 -3.30 8.73
N ASP A 163 -13.91 -2.30 9.49
CA ASP A 163 -13.94 -0.90 9.03
C ASP A 163 -12.57 -0.47 8.48
N ASN A 164 -12.55 0.07 7.25
CA ASN A 164 -11.35 0.52 6.56
C ASN A 164 -11.15 2.03 6.64
N THR A 165 -11.69 2.66 7.67
CA THR A 165 -11.51 4.09 7.91
C THR A 165 -10.56 4.36 9.08
N ILE A 166 -10.00 5.56 9.10
CA ILE A 166 -9.21 6.10 10.22
C ILE A 166 -9.82 7.44 10.61
N PRO A 167 -10.17 7.63 11.89
CA PRO A 167 -10.63 8.92 12.41
C PRO A 167 -9.55 10.00 12.31
N VAL A 168 -9.93 11.19 11.85
CA VAL A 168 -9.01 12.32 11.65
C VAL A 168 -8.32 12.73 12.96
N GLU A 169 -8.99 12.56 14.11
CA GLU A 169 -8.40 12.84 15.41
C GLU A 169 -7.19 11.99 15.79
N LEU A 170 -6.98 10.85 15.11
CA LEU A 170 -5.79 10.00 15.28
C LEU A 170 -4.64 10.39 14.35
N ILE A 171 -4.89 11.27 13.40
CA ILE A 171 -3.90 11.65 12.38
C ILE A 171 -3.13 12.87 12.90
N ASP A 172 -1.81 12.79 12.87
CA ASP A 172 -0.94 13.91 13.24
C ASP A 172 -0.72 14.86 12.07
N VAL A 173 -0.52 14.30 10.87
CA VAL A 173 -0.18 15.06 9.66
C VAL A 173 -1.02 14.59 8.48
N LEU A 174 -1.62 15.56 7.77
CA LEU A 174 -2.25 15.36 6.47
C LEU A 174 -1.40 15.99 5.37
N ILE A 175 -1.17 15.21 4.31
CA ILE A 175 -0.56 15.69 3.05
C ILE A 175 -1.66 15.63 2.00
N GLU A 176 -1.86 16.69 1.24
CA GLU A 176 -2.78 16.68 0.11
C GLU A 176 -2.00 16.33 -1.17
N ALA A 177 -2.47 15.30 -1.86
CA ALA A 177 -1.95 14.86 -3.15
C ALA A 177 -3.12 14.56 -4.10
N ASP A 178 -2.86 14.58 -5.40
CA ASP A 178 -3.86 14.39 -6.46
C ASP A 178 -3.38 13.45 -7.58
N GLY A 179 -2.36 12.65 -7.31
CA GLY A 179 -1.80 11.68 -8.26
C GLY A 179 -2.83 10.67 -8.75
N GLU A 180 -2.63 10.14 -9.96
CA GLU A 180 -3.45 9.06 -10.48
C GLU A 180 -3.28 7.80 -9.62
N PRO A 181 -4.37 7.15 -9.20
CA PRO A 181 -4.29 5.88 -8.49
C PRO A 181 -3.59 4.81 -9.33
N PHE A 182 -2.81 3.98 -8.68
CA PHE A 182 -2.18 2.86 -9.37
C PHE A 182 -3.21 1.98 -10.09
N SER A 183 -2.99 1.76 -11.37
CA SER A 183 -3.80 0.88 -12.21
C SER A 183 -2.92 -0.23 -12.79
N LEU A 184 -3.31 -1.47 -12.51
CA LEU A 184 -2.63 -2.62 -13.10
C LEU A 184 -3.06 -2.79 -14.55
N GLN A 185 -2.10 -2.67 -15.47
CA GLN A 185 -2.33 -2.98 -16.87
C GLN A 185 -2.25 -4.48 -17.07
N ASN A 186 -3.36 -5.11 -17.45
CA ASN A 186 -3.35 -6.50 -17.86
C ASN A 186 -2.83 -6.62 -19.31
N PRO A 187 -1.91 -7.53 -19.60
CA PRO A 187 -1.57 -7.87 -20.98
C PRO A 187 -2.82 -8.29 -21.77
N LEU A 188 -2.80 -8.08 -23.07
CA LEU A 188 -3.86 -8.62 -23.94
C LEU A 188 -3.84 -10.15 -23.84
N PRO A 189 -5.02 -10.82 -23.73
CA PRO A 189 -5.11 -12.26 -23.68
C PRO A 189 -4.57 -12.90 -24.97
N ASP A 190 -3.84 -13.99 -24.83
CA ASP A 190 -3.49 -14.86 -25.94
C ASP A 190 -4.43 -16.08 -26.02
N GLU A 191 -4.24 -16.93 -27.05
CA GLU A 191 -5.04 -18.14 -27.24
C GLU A 191 -4.86 -19.14 -26.09
N ARG A 192 -3.67 -19.19 -25.48
CA ARG A 192 -3.37 -20.07 -24.36
C ARG A 192 -4.09 -19.60 -23.10
N ASP A 193 -4.09 -18.31 -22.84
CA ASP A 193 -4.81 -17.72 -21.71
C ASP A 193 -6.32 -18.03 -21.80
N SER A 194 -6.88 -17.87 -23.00
CA SER A 194 -8.29 -18.15 -23.27
C SER A 194 -8.61 -19.64 -23.10
N ALA A 195 -7.75 -20.53 -23.57
CA ALA A 195 -7.92 -21.97 -23.42
C ALA A 195 -7.85 -22.39 -21.93
N ILE A 196 -6.90 -21.85 -21.17
CA ILE A 196 -6.79 -22.11 -19.72
C ILE A 196 -8.04 -21.63 -18.98
N ALA A 197 -8.50 -20.40 -19.27
CA ALA A 197 -9.71 -19.85 -18.68
C ALA A 197 -10.95 -20.70 -19.00
N GLY A 198 -11.10 -21.16 -20.25
CA GLY A 198 -12.16 -22.06 -20.67
C GLY A 198 -12.16 -23.40 -19.93
N HIS A 199 -10.97 -23.94 -19.62
CA HIS A 199 -10.86 -25.13 -18.79
C HIS A 199 -11.25 -24.85 -17.32
N ALA A 200 -10.84 -23.72 -16.75
CA ALA A 200 -11.17 -23.34 -15.38
C ALA A 200 -12.68 -23.11 -15.18
N LEU A 201 -13.35 -22.51 -16.16
CA LEU A 201 -14.80 -22.25 -16.11
C LEU A 201 -15.64 -23.51 -15.92
N ARG A 202 -15.20 -24.67 -16.44
CA ARG A 202 -15.92 -25.95 -16.28
C ARG A 202 -16.05 -26.41 -14.82
N PHE A 203 -15.26 -25.85 -13.92
CA PHE A 203 -15.31 -26.17 -12.49
C PHE A 203 -16.14 -25.18 -11.67
N VAL A 204 -16.69 -24.17 -12.33
CA VAL A 204 -17.53 -23.14 -11.66
C VAL A 204 -18.99 -23.57 -11.81
N ALA A 205 -19.62 -23.92 -10.69
CA ALA A 205 -21.03 -24.27 -10.63
C ALA A 205 -21.89 -23.09 -10.17
N ASP A 206 -23.18 -23.15 -10.44
CA ASP A 206 -24.15 -22.18 -9.88
C ASP A 206 -24.05 -22.11 -8.36
N GLY A 207 -24.09 -20.91 -7.81
CA GLY A 207 -23.98 -20.68 -6.37
C GLY A 207 -22.55 -20.79 -5.82
N ALA A 208 -21.53 -21.01 -6.65
CA ALA A 208 -20.14 -21.04 -6.22
C ALA A 208 -19.70 -19.69 -5.68
N THR A 209 -18.90 -19.72 -4.62
CA THR A 209 -18.16 -18.54 -4.14
C THR A 209 -16.79 -18.52 -4.79
N LEU A 210 -16.49 -17.45 -5.51
CA LEU A 210 -15.25 -17.29 -6.26
C LEU A 210 -14.36 -16.23 -5.64
N GLN A 211 -13.06 -16.52 -5.65
CA GLN A 211 -12.01 -15.53 -5.46
C GLN A 211 -11.13 -15.53 -6.71
N THR A 212 -11.01 -14.37 -7.35
CA THR A 212 -10.11 -14.21 -8.49
C THR A 212 -8.83 -13.50 -8.05
N GLY A 213 -7.71 -13.88 -8.69
CA GLY A 213 -6.48 -13.12 -8.59
C GLY A 213 -6.42 -11.98 -9.60
N ILE A 214 -5.28 -11.30 -9.67
CA ILE A 214 -4.94 -10.34 -10.71
C ILE A 214 -4.17 -11.06 -11.84
N GLY A 215 -4.43 -10.68 -13.07
CA GLY A 215 -3.76 -11.22 -14.25
C GLY A 215 -4.73 -11.58 -15.38
N THR A 216 -4.21 -11.98 -16.52
CA THR A 216 -4.97 -12.21 -17.74
C THR A 216 -6.03 -13.31 -17.56
N ILE A 217 -5.62 -14.49 -17.11
CA ILE A 217 -6.52 -15.65 -16.95
C ILE A 217 -7.67 -15.37 -15.96
N PRO A 218 -7.42 -14.87 -14.72
CA PRO A 218 -8.51 -14.50 -13.81
C PRO A 218 -9.47 -13.45 -14.38
N THR A 219 -8.94 -12.51 -15.16
CA THR A 219 -9.76 -11.47 -15.81
C THR A 219 -10.69 -12.09 -16.86
N ILE A 220 -10.20 -13.02 -17.70
CA ILE A 220 -11.04 -13.73 -18.67
C ILE A 220 -12.14 -14.50 -17.95
N VAL A 221 -11.78 -15.29 -16.93
CA VAL A 221 -12.77 -16.06 -16.14
C VAL A 221 -13.85 -15.17 -15.59
N ALA A 222 -13.49 -14.03 -14.97
CA ALA A 222 -14.45 -13.09 -14.42
C ALA A 222 -15.35 -12.46 -15.51
N SER A 223 -14.77 -12.13 -16.66
CA SER A 223 -15.51 -11.53 -17.79
C SER A 223 -16.51 -12.51 -18.42
N GLU A 224 -16.11 -13.76 -18.63
CA GLU A 224 -16.98 -14.81 -19.17
C GLU A 224 -18.15 -15.13 -18.22
N LEU A 225 -17.89 -15.17 -16.91
CA LEU A 225 -18.94 -15.33 -15.90
C LEU A 225 -19.93 -14.15 -15.89
N ALA A 226 -19.40 -12.93 -15.99
CA ALA A 226 -20.23 -11.72 -16.06
C ALA A 226 -21.07 -11.66 -17.35
N ALA A 227 -20.57 -12.20 -18.46
CA ALA A 227 -21.30 -12.30 -19.73
C ALA A 227 -22.38 -13.38 -19.73
N GLY A 228 -22.44 -14.23 -18.72
CA GLY A 228 -23.41 -15.33 -18.63
C GLY A 228 -23.15 -16.48 -19.60
N THR A 229 -21.90 -16.67 -20.00
CA THR A 229 -21.47 -17.71 -20.97
C THR A 229 -21.34 -19.11 -20.36
N LEU A 230 -21.74 -19.29 -19.10
CA LEU A 230 -21.93 -20.62 -18.53
C LEU A 230 -23.20 -21.24 -19.12
N GLY A 231 -23.04 -22.04 -20.17
CA GLY A 231 -24.10 -22.86 -20.76
C GLY A 231 -24.30 -24.16 -20.00
#